data_b0a606dc777e2b7d9ed483a1db3570e8
#
_entry.id   b0a606dc777e2b7d9ed483a1db3570e8
#
_cell.length_a   1.000
_cell.length_b   1.000
_cell.length_c   1.000
_cell.angle_alpha   90.00
_cell.angle_beta   90.00
_cell.angle_gamma   90.00
#
_symmetry.space_group_name_H-M   'P 1'
#
loop_
_entity.id
_entity.type
_entity.pdbx_description
1 polymer ?
#
loop_
_entity_poly.entity_id
_entity_poly.type
_entity_poly.pdbx_seq_one_letter_code
_entity_poly.pdbx_strand_id
1 'polypeptide(L)'
;MYYRLFKSFYGMAAKRMCQDCQNFIEKGSKILDLGCGSGIAGKTFQEFFQADLLGVDIKDRRINDIPFKLIDGKTLPFPENSFDIVLINYVLHHSRDPIALLNEAKRVTRDKIIIYEDLTQGCLSKLFCWLHGISFDKLFGNPTETSFNTELPKEAKVKMRTKFSFASEKGWEKIFKGLELNVIFKKRINNFPVKKELFICRA
;
A
#
# COMPACT_ATOMS: atom_id res chain seq x y z
N MET A 1 0.64 13.01 15.71
CA MET A 1 1.47 14.24 15.74
C MET A 1 2.42 14.32 14.54
N TYR A 2 3.14 13.27 14.20
CA TYR A 2 4.12 13.19 13.09
C TYR A 2 3.55 13.59 11.71
N TYR A 3 2.42 13.01 11.28
CA TYR A 3 1.81 13.32 9.99
C TYR A 3 1.41 14.79 9.81
N ARG A 4 1.04 15.48 10.89
CA ARG A 4 0.71 16.91 10.83
C ARG A 4 1.93 17.77 10.52
N LEU A 5 3.10 17.40 11.08
CA LEU A 5 4.36 18.12 10.88
C LEU A 5 4.87 18.00 9.43
N PHE A 6 4.67 16.85 8.79
CA PHE A 6 5.13 16.55 7.43
C PHE A 6 4.01 16.54 6.40
N LYS A 7 2.84 17.13 6.72
CA LYS A 7 1.66 17.11 5.84
C LYS A 7 1.97 17.58 4.41
N SER A 8 2.71 18.67 4.25
CA SER A 8 3.07 19.23 2.95
C SER A 8 3.96 18.27 2.14
N PHE A 9 4.92 17.64 2.79
CA PHE A 9 5.80 16.65 2.15
C PHE A 9 5.02 15.43 1.64
N TYR A 10 4.16 14.85 2.49
CA TYR A 10 3.30 13.73 2.09
C TYR A 10 2.29 14.13 1.02
N GLY A 11 1.76 15.35 1.06
CA GLY A 11 0.87 15.89 0.02
C GLY A 11 1.57 16.01 -1.34
N MET A 12 2.81 16.50 -1.37
CA MET A 12 3.61 16.55 -2.61
C MET A 12 3.90 15.14 -3.15
N ALA A 13 4.23 14.19 -2.28
CA ALA A 13 4.42 12.81 -2.68
C ALA A 13 3.15 12.20 -3.26
N ALA A 14 1.99 12.41 -2.61
CA ALA A 14 0.70 11.94 -3.09
C ALA A 14 0.31 12.54 -4.46
N LYS A 15 0.61 13.83 -4.69
CA LYS A 15 0.39 14.45 -6.01
C LYS A 15 1.21 13.79 -7.11
N ARG A 16 2.48 13.44 -6.84
CA ARG A 16 3.31 12.69 -7.79
C ARG A 16 2.73 11.31 -8.05
N MET A 17 2.23 10.63 -7.01
CA MET A 17 1.54 9.34 -7.18
C MET A 17 0.33 9.48 -8.09
N CYS A 18 -0.49 10.53 -7.93
CA CYS A 18 -1.61 10.79 -8.84
C CYS A 18 -1.14 10.99 -10.29
N GLN A 19 -0.06 11.76 -10.50
CA GLN A 19 0.55 11.96 -11.83
C GLN A 19 1.05 10.64 -12.45
N ASP A 20 1.64 9.76 -11.63
CA ASP A 20 2.10 8.44 -12.08
C ASP A 20 0.94 7.53 -12.51
N CYS A 21 -0.25 7.72 -11.92
CA CYS A 21 -1.43 6.90 -12.17
C CYS A 21 -2.44 7.56 -13.14
N GLN A 22 -2.20 8.77 -13.63
CA GLN A 22 -3.22 9.55 -14.36
C GLN A 22 -3.78 8.88 -15.61
N ASN A 23 -3.02 8.02 -16.27
CA ASN A 23 -3.46 7.28 -17.46
C ASN A 23 -4.20 5.98 -17.11
N PHE A 24 -4.35 5.65 -15.83
CA PHE A 24 -4.93 4.39 -15.36
C PHE A 24 -6.17 4.59 -14.49
N ILE A 25 -6.47 5.81 -14.11
CA ILE A 25 -7.61 6.18 -13.26
C ILE A 25 -8.49 7.19 -14.04
N GLU A 26 -9.74 6.84 -14.25
CA GLU A 26 -10.71 7.72 -14.83
C GLU A 26 -11.30 8.68 -13.79
N LYS A 27 -11.73 9.85 -14.21
CA LYS A 27 -12.47 10.78 -13.34
C LYS A 27 -13.76 10.13 -12.86
N GLY A 28 -14.06 10.33 -11.57
CA GLY A 28 -15.26 9.77 -10.96
C GLY A 28 -15.16 8.29 -10.60
N SER A 29 -13.99 7.65 -10.82
CA SER A 29 -13.78 6.25 -10.42
C SER A 29 -14.10 6.03 -8.94
N LYS A 30 -14.66 4.88 -8.62
CA LYS A 30 -14.91 4.44 -7.26
C LYS A 30 -13.65 3.75 -6.71
N ILE A 31 -12.99 4.40 -5.75
CA ILE A 31 -11.67 3.99 -5.25
C ILE A 31 -11.76 3.53 -3.78
N LEU A 32 -11.23 2.36 -3.49
CA LEU A 32 -10.95 1.91 -2.13
C LEU A 32 -9.48 2.20 -1.79
N ASP A 33 -9.21 3.07 -0.80
CA ASP A 33 -7.88 3.30 -0.23
C ASP A 33 -7.66 2.33 0.93
N LEU A 34 -7.03 1.19 0.63
CA LEU A 34 -6.81 0.09 1.56
C LEU A 34 -5.57 0.35 2.41
N GLY A 35 -5.78 0.54 3.71
CA GLY A 35 -4.74 0.99 4.65
C GLY A 35 -4.49 2.50 4.52
N CYS A 36 -5.55 3.30 4.52
CA CYS A 36 -5.50 4.74 4.22
C CYS A 36 -4.67 5.59 5.21
N GLY A 37 -4.32 5.04 6.38
CA GLY A 37 -3.46 5.68 7.37
C GLY A 37 -3.90 7.11 7.72
N SER A 38 -3.07 8.10 7.37
CA SER A 38 -3.36 9.52 7.63
C SER A 38 -4.45 10.14 6.74
N GLY A 39 -4.89 9.44 5.71
CA GLY A 39 -5.84 9.93 4.71
C GLY A 39 -5.27 10.98 3.75
N ILE A 40 -3.95 11.28 3.81
CA ILE A 40 -3.35 12.30 2.92
C ILE A 40 -3.37 11.83 1.47
N ALA A 41 -2.93 10.59 1.21
CA ALA A 41 -2.93 10.03 -0.13
C ALA A 41 -4.35 9.90 -0.67
N GLY A 42 -5.27 9.28 0.09
CA GLY A 42 -6.67 9.16 -0.27
C GLY A 42 -7.32 10.50 -0.62
N LYS A 43 -7.14 11.51 0.23
CA LYS A 43 -7.68 12.86 -0.04
C LYS A 43 -7.12 13.46 -1.33
N THR A 44 -5.82 13.29 -1.58
CA THR A 44 -5.18 13.79 -2.81
C THR A 44 -5.71 13.06 -4.06
N PHE A 45 -5.89 11.73 -3.99
CA PHE A 45 -6.49 10.96 -5.08
C PHE A 45 -7.95 11.35 -5.31
N GLN A 46 -8.74 11.49 -4.22
CA GLN A 46 -10.13 11.94 -4.31
C GLN A 46 -10.26 13.27 -5.06
N GLU A 47 -9.44 14.26 -4.71
CA GLU A 47 -9.47 15.59 -5.33
C GLU A 47 -8.93 15.57 -6.76
N PHE A 48 -7.81 14.89 -7.01
CA PHE A 48 -7.16 14.88 -8.32
C PHE A 48 -8.01 14.20 -9.38
N PHE A 49 -8.63 13.06 -9.05
CA PHE A 49 -9.45 12.28 -9.97
C PHE A 49 -10.95 12.56 -9.83
N GLN A 50 -11.36 13.46 -8.92
CA GLN A 50 -12.77 13.67 -8.59
C GLN A 50 -13.47 12.34 -8.25
N ALA A 51 -12.75 11.46 -7.55
CA ALA A 51 -13.14 10.08 -7.28
C ALA A 51 -14.15 9.97 -6.15
N ASP A 52 -15.02 8.95 -6.21
CA ASP A 52 -15.77 8.45 -5.06
C ASP A 52 -14.83 7.54 -4.24
N LEU A 53 -14.18 8.12 -3.22
CA LEU A 53 -13.16 7.42 -2.47
C LEU A 53 -13.63 7.05 -1.07
N LEU A 54 -13.40 5.80 -0.69
CA LEU A 54 -13.56 5.29 0.67
C LEU A 54 -12.21 4.80 1.20
N GLY A 55 -11.75 5.35 2.32
CA GLY A 55 -10.59 4.84 3.05
C GLY A 55 -10.99 3.74 4.04
N VAL A 56 -10.16 2.71 4.15
CA VAL A 56 -10.29 1.69 5.20
C VAL A 56 -8.95 1.46 5.89
N ASP A 57 -8.98 1.18 7.18
CA ASP A 57 -7.79 0.86 7.98
C ASP A 57 -8.23 0.09 9.24
N ILE A 58 -7.27 -0.57 9.90
CA ILE A 58 -7.47 -1.26 11.19
C ILE A 58 -7.51 -0.29 12.38
N LYS A 59 -7.08 0.97 12.16
CA LYS A 59 -7.12 2.06 13.15
C LYS A 59 -7.42 3.38 12.45
N ASP A 60 -8.28 4.22 13.02
CA ASP A 60 -8.49 5.58 12.50
C ASP A 60 -7.32 6.49 12.94
N ARG A 61 -6.48 6.85 11.98
CA ARG A 61 -5.34 7.78 12.15
C ARG A 61 -5.42 8.97 11.23
N ARG A 62 -6.59 9.19 10.63
CA ARG A 62 -6.78 10.26 9.65
C ARG A 62 -6.52 11.63 10.24
N ILE A 63 -5.88 12.46 9.46
CA ILE A 63 -5.73 13.91 9.70
C ILE A 63 -6.38 14.73 8.59
N ASN A 64 -6.85 14.06 7.53
CA ASN A 64 -7.66 14.61 6.46
C ASN A 64 -9.04 13.96 6.48
N ASP A 65 -10.04 14.74 6.11
CA ASP A 65 -11.42 14.26 6.04
C ASP A 65 -11.65 13.53 4.71
N ILE A 66 -11.79 12.22 4.82
CA ILE A 66 -12.22 11.30 3.77
C ILE A 66 -13.27 10.35 4.36
N PRO A 67 -14.23 9.85 3.58
CA PRO A 67 -15.09 8.75 4.00
C PRO A 67 -14.22 7.58 4.52
N PHE A 68 -14.63 6.96 5.63
CA PHE A 68 -13.79 5.97 6.30
C PHE A 68 -14.61 4.84 6.92
N LYS A 69 -14.07 3.63 6.85
CA LYS A 69 -14.60 2.47 7.57
C LYS A 69 -13.46 1.71 8.26
N LEU A 70 -13.64 1.41 9.54
CA LEU A 70 -12.74 0.55 10.30
C LEU A 70 -12.94 -0.90 9.85
N ILE A 71 -11.84 -1.63 9.69
CA ILE A 71 -11.83 -3.05 9.29
C ILE A 71 -10.97 -3.88 10.25
N ASP A 72 -11.10 -5.20 10.18
CA ASP A 72 -10.31 -6.14 11.01
C ASP A 72 -8.94 -6.48 10.42
N GLY A 73 -8.67 -6.03 9.18
CA GLY A 73 -7.42 -6.31 8.47
C GLY A 73 -7.32 -7.73 7.89
N LYS A 74 -8.40 -8.51 7.92
CA LYS A 74 -8.46 -9.88 7.37
C LYS A 74 -9.37 -9.95 6.16
N THR A 75 -10.61 -9.49 6.31
CA THR A 75 -11.62 -9.49 5.26
C THR A 75 -12.13 -8.08 5.01
N LEU A 76 -12.48 -7.79 3.76
CA LEU A 76 -13.08 -6.53 3.37
C LEU A 76 -14.61 -6.68 3.37
N PRO A 77 -15.33 -5.89 4.17
CA PRO A 77 -16.80 -6.01 4.31
C PRO A 77 -17.54 -5.35 3.14
N PHE A 78 -17.14 -5.72 1.92
CA PHE A 78 -17.71 -5.27 0.66
C PHE A 78 -17.98 -6.46 -0.26
N PRO A 79 -19.03 -6.39 -1.08
CA PRO A 79 -19.27 -7.37 -2.15
C PRO A 79 -18.11 -7.43 -3.16
N GLU A 80 -18.09 -8.50 -3.95
CA GLU A 80 -17.19 -8.59 -5.11
C GLU A 80 -17.45 -7.44 -6.09
N ASN A 81 -16.39 -7.00 -6.77
CA ASN A 81 -16.47 -5.96 -7.81
C ASN A 81 -17.15 -4.66 -7.34
N SER A 82 -16.94 -4.27 -6.07
CA SER A 82 -17.55 -3.07 -5.46
C SER A 82 -16.85 -1.77 -5.84
N PHE A 83 -15.58 -1.84 -6.26
CA PHE A 83 -14.74 -0.70 -6.57
C PHE A 83 -14.11 -0.84 -7.95
N ASP A 84 -13.93 0.27 -8.65
CA ASP A 84 -13.20 0.27 -9.92
C ASP A 84 -11.72 0.05 -9.68
N ILE A 85 -11.21 0.62 -8.57
CA ILE A 85 -9.80 0.60 -8.20
C ILE A 85 -9.64 0.33 -6.71
N VAL A 86 -8.67 -0.52 -6.38
CA VAL A 86 -8.13 -0.62 -5.01
C VAL A 86 -6.73 -0.02 -5.01
N LEU A 87 -6.51 0.98 -4.15
CA LEU A 87 -5.24 1.65 -3.94
C LEU A 87 -4.59 1.08 -2.67
N ILE A 88 -3.34 0.62 -2.77
CA ILE A 88 -2.55 0.06 -1.67
C ILE A 88 -1.24 0.82 -1.59
N ASN A 89 -1.11 1.71 -0.59
CA ASN A 89 0.04 2.59 -0.46
C ASN A 89 0.91 2.21 0.73
N TYR A 90 1.99 1.47 0.51
CA TYR A 90 2.95 1.06 1.55
C TYR A 90 2.29 0.28 2.71
N VAL A 91 1.41 -0.65 2.37
CA VAL A 91 0.60 -1.42 3.34
C VAL A 91 1.00 -2.88 3.41
N LEU A 92 1.34 -3.49 2.27
CA LEU A 92 1.54 -4.94 2.20
C LEU A 92 2.64 -5.41 3.14
N HIS A 93 3.73 -4.65 3.26
CA HIS A 93 4.83 -5.00 4.17
C HIS A 93 4.45 -4.83 5.66
N HIS A 94 3.39 -4.13 5.98
CA HIS A 94 2.81 -4.03 7.32
C HIS A 94 1.72 -5.07 7.57
N SER A 95 1.21 -5.71 6.52
CA SER A 95 0.16 -6.70 6.65
C SER A 95 0.66 -7.98 7.30
N ARG A 96 -0.17 -8.58 8.12
CA ARG A 96 0.08 -9.90 8.71
C ARG A 96 0.12 -10.99 7.65
N ASP A 97 -0.81 -10.89 6.70
CA ASP A 97 -0.91 -11.77 5.53
C ASP A 97 -1.15 -10.93 4.28
N PRO A 98 -0.10 -10.52 3.57
CA PRO A 98 -0.23 -9.71 2.37
C PRO A 98 -0.86 -10.47 1.21
N ILE A 99 -0.80 -11.81 1.20
CA ILE A 99 -1.42 -12.64 0.16
C ILE A 99 -2.93 -12.65 0.35
N ALA A 100 -3.41 -12.89 1.57
CA ALA A 100 -4.83 -12.80 1.89
C ALA A 100 -5.38 -11.41 1.61
N LEU A 101 -4.63 -10.35 1.97
CA LEU A 101 -5.03 -8.96 1.71
C LEU A 101 -5.13 -8.66 0.20
N LEU A 102 -4.20 -9.17 -0.61
CA LEU A 102 -4.24 -9.04 -2.07
C LEU A 102 -5.40 -9.82 -2.69
N ASN A 103 -5.73 -11.01 -2.17
CA ASN A 103 -6.91 -11.76 -2.61
C ASN A 103 -8.21 -10.99 -2.32
N GLU A 104 -8.32 -10.39 -1.14
CA GLU A 104 -9.46 -9.54 -0.80
C GLU A 104 -9.51 -8.29 -1.69
N ALA A 105 -8.35 -7.64 -1.94
CA ALA A 105 -8.28 -6.53 -2.87
C ALA A 105 -8.73 -6.95 -4.28
N LYS A 106 -8.27 -8.12 -4.78
CA LYS A 106 -8.71 -8.69 -6.06
C LYS A 106 -10.21 -8.93 -6.07
N ARG A 107 -10.76 -9.52 -5.02
CA ARG A 107 -12.20 -9.85 -4.92
C ARG A 107 -13.09 -8.60 -5.02
N VAL A 108 -12.72 -7.53 -4.33
CA VAL A 108 -13.56 -6.31 -4.29
C VAL A 108 -13.32 -5.37 -5.47
N THR A 109 -12.27 -5.59 -6.25
CA THR A 109 -11.92 -4.79 -7.42
C THR A 109 -12.54 -5.35 -8.69
N ARG A 110 -13.07 -4.47 -9.55
CA ARG A 110 -13.58 -4.84 -10.88
C ARG A 110 -12.57 -4.61 -12.01
N ASP A 111 -11.53 -3.80 -11.79
CA ASP A 111 -10.58 -3.46 -12.87
C ASP A 111 -9.12 -3.48 -12.39
N LYS A 112 -8.69 -2.54 -11.54
CA LYS A 112 -7.26 -2.39 -11.25
C LYS A 112 -6.94 -2.32 -9.76
N ILE A 113 -5.79 -2.90 -9.42
CA ILE A 113 -5.12 -2.70 -8.13
C ILE A 113 -3.86 -1.89 -8.37
N ILE A 114 -3.73 -0.75 -7.68
CA ILE A 114 -2.58 0.14 -7.75
C ILE A 114 -1.80 0.00 -6.45
N ILE A 115 -0.55 -0.45 -6.56
CA ILE A 115 0.28 -0.83 -5.41
C ILE A 115 1.56 -0.02 -5.42
N TYR A 116 1.81 0.72 -4.34
CA TYR A 116 3.11 1.33 -4.04
C TYR A 116 3.76 0.57 -2.91
N GLU A 117 4.98 0.06 -3.14
CA GLU A 117 5.71 -0.70 -2.12
C GLU A 117 7.19 -0.36 -2.03
N ASP A 118 7.71 -0.50 -0.82
CA ASP A 118 9.13 -0.42 -0.54
C ASP A 118 9.82 -1.72 -0.94
N LEU A 119 10.98 -1.60 -1.61
CA LEU A 119 11.73 -2.75 -2.10
C LEU A 119 13.01 -2.98 -1.31
N THR A 120 13.29 -4.23 -0.96
CA THR A 120 14.56 -4.64 -0.36
C THR A 120 15.61 -4.93 -1.43
N GLN A 121 15.95 -3.92 -2.23
CA GLN A 121 16.90 -4.09 -3.32
C GLN A 121 18.21 -3.30 -3.07
N GLY A 122 19.31 -4.03 -2.88
CA GLY A 122 20.63 -3.50 -2.53
C GLY A 122 20.86 -3.37 -1.01
N CYS A 123 22.14 -3.21 -0.61
CA CYS A 123 22.53 -3.23 0.82
C CYS A 123 21.91 -2.07 1.63
N LEU A 124 21.93 -0.86 1.06
CA LEU A 124 21.37 0.32 1.75
C LEU A 124 19.86 0.20 1.93
N SER A 125 19.12 -0.19 0.90
CA SER A 125 17.68 -0.38 1.00
C SER A 125 17.32 -1.43 2.05
N LYS A 126 18.06 -2.56 2.10
CA LYS A 126 17.88 -3.58 3.15
C LYS A 126 18.14 -3.04 4.55
N LEU A 127 19.21 -2.25 4.73
CA LEU A 127 19.55 -1.63 6.00
C LEU A 127 18.45 -0.67 6.46
N PHE A 128 17.95 0.19 5.57
CA PHE A 128 16.90 1.14 5.91
C PHE A 128 15.53 0.49 6.14
N CYS A 129 15.17 -0.55 5.37
CA CYS A 129 13.99 -1.36 5.64
C CYS A 129 14.09 -2.06 7.02
N TRP A 130 15.30 -2.54 7.38
CA TRP A 130 15.54 -3.11 8.69
C TRP A 130 15.43 -2.06 9.81
N LEU A 131 16.03 -0.88 9.64
CA LEU A 131 15.91 0.24 10.58
C LEU A 131 14.46 0.71 10.70
N HIS A 132 13.72 0.78 9.60
CA HIS A 132 12.31 1.09 9.58
C HIS A 132 11.52 0.08 10.43
N GLY A 133 11.80 -1.21 10.27
CA GLY A 133 11.17 -2.28 11.03
C GLY A 133 11.44 -2.25 12.54
N ILE A 134 12.59 -1.69 12.97
CA ILE A 134 12.94 -1.60 14.40
C ILE A 134 12.48 -0.28 15.02
N SER A 135 12.64 0.82 14.29
CA SER A 135 12.51 2.16 14.85
C SER A 135 11.11 2.74 14.73
N PHE A 136 10.35 2.34 13.71
CA PHE A 136 9.02 2.90 13.50
C PHE A 136 8.08 2.57 14.67
N ASP A 137 8.13 1.33 15.17
CA ASP A 137 7.33 0.91 16.31
C ASP A 137 7.77 1.59 17.62
N LYS A 138 9.09 1.82 17.80
CA LYS A 138 9.63 2.43 19.03
C LYS A 138 9.48 3.95 19.06
N LEU A 139 9.69 4.62 17.91
CA LEU A 139 9.69 6.08 17.83
C LEU A 139 8.28 6.67 17.71
N PHE A 140 7.34 5.95 17.12
CA PHE A 140 6.01 6.48 16.80
C PHE A 140 4.87 5.85 17.59
N GLY A 141 5.19 5.03 18.58
CA GLY A 141 4.21 4.48 19.54
C GLY A 141 3.13 3.62 18.86
N ASN A 142 3.49 2.98 17.77
CA ASN A 142 2.65 2.01 17.11
C ASN A 142 3.11 0.60 17.51
N PRO A 143 2.58 0.00 18.58
CA PRO A 143 2.64 -1.43 18.68
C PRO A 143 1.79 -1.95 17.54
N THR A 144 2.42 -2.26 16.45
CA THR A 144 1.76 -2.97 15.37
C THR A 144 1.54 -4.38 15.88
N GLU A 145 0.40 -4.62 16.48
CA GLU A 145 -0.14 -5.97 16.68
C GLU A 145 -0.20 -6.73 15.34
N THR A 146 0.04 -6.04 14.24
CA THR A 146 -0.03 -6.50 12.86
C THR A 146 1.29 -6.93 12.26
N SER A 147 2.42 -6.71 12.91
CA SER A 147 3.73 -7.03 12.35
C SER A 147 4.14 -8.48 12.57
N PHE A 148 3.28 -9.41 12.25
CA PHE A 148 3.57 -10.81 12.51
C PHE A 148 3.65 -11.66 11.27
N ASN A 149 4.77 -12.34 11.21
CA ASN A 149 4.98 -13.61 10.55
C ASN A 149 4.24 -13.76 9.24
N THR A 150 4.76 -13.14 8.26
CA THR A 150 4.18 -13.11 6.95
C THR A 150 4.35 -14.43 6.27
N GLU A 151 3.27 -14.93 5.81
CA GLU A 151 3.18 -16.13 5.00
C GLU A 151 3.59 -15.88 3.54
N LEU A 152 4.59 -15.01 3.34
CA LEU A 152 5.19 -14.89 2.02
C LEU A 152 5.86 -16.22 1.63
N PRO A 153 5.69 -16.66 0.39
CA PRO A 153 6.42 -17.81 -0.14
C PRO A 153 7.92 -17.67 0.11
N LYS A 154 8.59 -18.75 0.51
CA LYS A 154 10.02 -18.72 0.86
C LYS A 154 10.90 -18.08 -0.19
N GLU A 155 10.52 -18.24 -1.46
CA GLU A 155 11.25 -17.70 -2.62
C GLU A 155 11.07 -16.18 -2.80
N ALA A 156 9.98 -15.63 -2.29
CA ALA A 156 9.70 -14.18 -2.34
C ALA A 156 10.24 -13.46 -1.09
N LYS A 157 10.40 -14.19 0.01
CA LYS A 157 10.79 -13.64 1.31
C LYS A 157 12.26 -13.24 1.29
N VAL A 158 12.52 -11.94 1.49
CA VAL A 158 13.87 -11.49 1.81
C VAL A 158 14.14 -11.82 3.28
N LYS A 159 15.19 -12.62 3.53
CA LYS A 159 15.57 -13.04 4.88
C LYS A 159 16.06 -11.82 5.68
N MET A 160 15.14 -11.18 6.40
CA MET A 160 15.43 -10.06 7.30
C MET A 160 14.89 -10.40 8.69
N ARG A 161 15.68 -10.07 9.73
CA ARG A 161 15.25 -10.18 11.13
C ARG A 161 14.34 -8.99 11.49
N THR A 162 13.23 -8.82 10.77
CA THR A 162 12.26 -7.76 11.02
C THR A 162 10.87 -8.36 11.16
N LYS A 163 10.01 -7.61 11.80
CA LYS A 163 8.58 -7.95 11.91
C LYS A 163 7.81 -7.70 10.60
N PHE A 164 8.42 -7.02 9.62
CA PHE A 164 7.79 -6.61 8.37
C PHE A 164 8.14 -7.54 7.22
N SER A 165 7.26 -7.61 6.24
CA SER A 165 7.38 -8.44 5.04
C SER A 165 7.75 -7.65 3.84
N PHE A 166 9.01 -7.32 3.77
CA PHE A 166 9.54 -6.73 2.56
C PHE A 166 9.87 -7.81 1.54
N ALA A 167 9.57 -7.55 0.28
CA ALA A 167 9.99 -8.39 -0.84
C ALA A 167 10.83 -7.59 -1.84
N SER A 168 11.56 -8.31 -2.69
CA SER A 168 12.19 -7.73 -3.87
C SER A 168 11.14 -7.49 -4.95
N GLU A 169 11.49 -6.71 -5.98
CA GLU A 169 10.65 -6.55 -7.18
C GLU A 169 10.20 -7.89 -7.75
N LYS A 170 11.17 -8.79 -8.01
CA LYS A 170 10.88 -10.16 -8.50
C LYS A 170 10.02 -10.98 -7.52
N GLY A 171 10.17 -10.73 -6.23
CA GLY A 171 9.35 -11.38 -5.20
C GLY A 171 7.88 -10.95 -5.32
N TRP A 172 7.61 -9.67 -5.45
CA TRP A 172 6.26 -9.17 -5.67
C TRP A 172 5.67 -9.67 -7.00
N GLU A 173 6.43 -9.60 -8.09
CA GLU A 173 5.97 -10.11 -9.40
C GLU A 173 5.58 -11.61 -9.33
N LYS A 174 6.36 -12.42 -8.58
CA LYS A 174 6.03 -13.83 -8.38
C LYS A 174 4.74 -14.03 -7.58
N ILE A 175 4.53 -13.21 -6.55
CA ILE A 175 3.28 -13.20 -5.76
C ILE A 175 2.11 -12.82 -6.66
N PHE A 176 2.21 -11.73 -7.42
CA PHE A 176 1.15 -11.28 -8.31
C PHE A 176 0.80 -12.34 -9.35
N LYS A 177 1.81 -12.97 -9.96
CA LYS A 177 1.60 -14.08 -10.89
C LYS A 177 0.88 -15.27 -10.23
N GLY A 178 1.25 -15.63 -9.00
CA GLY A 178 0.60 -16.70 -8.25
C GLY A 178 -0.85 -16.43 -7.89
N LEU A 179 -1.21 -15.14 -7.81
CA LEU A 179 -2.57 -14.65 -7.57
C LEU A 179 -3.33 -14.33 -8.88
N GLU A 180 -2.74 -14.64 -10.04
CA GLU A 180 -3.29 -14.31 -11.36
C GLU A 180 -3.58 -12.79 -11.52
N LEU A 181 -2.78 -11.95 -10.88
CA LEU A 181 -2.79 -10.51 -11.07
C LEU A 181 -1.84 -10.16 -12.20
N ASN A 182 -2.39 -9.63 -13.29
CA ASN A 182 -1.60 -9.25 -14.44
C ASN A 182 -1.00 -7.85 -14.25
N VAL A 183 0.34 -7.77 -14.09
CA VAL A 183 1.05 -6.48 -14.01
C VAL A 183 1.04 -5.81 -15.39
N ILE A 184 0.22 -4.77 -15.56
CA ILE A 184 0.07 -4.01 -16.82
C ILE A 184 1.00 -2.81 -16.90
N PHE A 185 1.49 -2.32 -15.74
CA PHE A 185 2.44 -1.22 -15.67
C PHE A 185 3.27 -1.33 -14.40
N LYS A 186 4.55 -0.95 -14.51
CA LYS A 186 5.41 -0.75 -13.35
C LYS A 186 6.31 0.46 -13.54
N LYS A 187 6.61 1.15 -12.44
CA LYS A 187 7.51 2.31 -12.44
C LYS A 187 8.37 2.32 -11.20
N ARG A 188 9.69 2.35 -11.41
CA ARG A 188 10.65 2.54 -10.34
C ARG A 188 10.61 3.98 -9.84
N ILE A 189 10.45 4.11 -8.53
CA ILE A 189 10.53 5.39 -7.83
C ILE A 189 11.87 5.42 -7.09
N ASN A 190 12.81 6.20 -7.63
CA ASN A 190 14.15 6.32 -7.04
C ASN A 190 14.10 7.32 -5.88
N ASN A 191 13.69 6.84 -4.71
CA ASN A 191 13.81 7.59 -3.47
C ASN A 191 14.97 7.01 -2.66
N PHE A 192 15.98 7.82 -2.40
CA PHE A 192 17.03 7.47 -1.46
C PHE A 192 16.47 7.62 -0.03
N PRO A 193 16.73 6.71 0.91
CA PRO A 193 17.58 5.52 0.78
C PRO A 193 16.83 4.22 0.39
N VAL A 194 15.50 4.22 0.39
CA VAL A 194 14.68 3.03 0.10
C VAL A 194 14.16 3.11 -1.34
N LYS A 195 14.44 2.08 -2.11
CA LYS A 195 13.85 1.94 -3.44
C LYS A 195 12.38 1.59 -3.32
N LYS A 196 11.57 2.19 -4.15
CA LYS A 196 10.12 2.01 -4.19
C LYS A 196 9.69 1.63 -5.59
N GLU A 197 8.60 0.91 -5.68
CA GLU A 197 8.01 0.54 -6.97
C GLU A 197 6.51 0.79 -6.94
N LEU A 198 6.02 1.30 -8.06
CA LEU A 198 4.62 1.30 -8.41
C LEU A 198 4.36 0.07 -9.28
N PHE A 199 3.37 -0.72 -8.91
CA PHE A 199 2.79 -1.77 -9.73
C PHE A 199 1.32 -1.42 -9.98
N ILE A 200 0.88 -1.55 -11.23
CA ILE A 200 -0.54 -1.50 -11.59
C ILE A 200 -0.90 -2.85 -12.15
N CYS A 201 -1.80 -3.53 -11.45
CA CYS A 201 -2.25 -4.86 -11.78
C CYS A 201 -3.71 -4.82 -12.25
N ARG A 202 -4.04 -5.62 -13.26
CA ARG A 202 -5.44 -5.94 -13.58
C ARG A 202 -5.86 -7.14 -12.76
N ALA A 203 -7.05 -7.04 -12.14
CA ALA A 203 -7.65 -8.10 -11.33
C ALA A 203 -8.24 -9.22 -12.19
#